data_ef198da2fcc26229444bd083d1082124
#
_entry.id   ef198da2fcc26229444bd083d1082124
#
_cell.length_a   1.000
_cell.length_b   1.000
_cell.length_c   1.000
_cell.angle_alpha   90.00
_cell.angle_beta   90.00
_cell.angle_gamma   90.00
#
_symmetry.space_group_name_H-M   'P 1'
#
loop_
_entity.id
_entity.type
_entity.pdbx_description
1 polymer ?
#
loop_
_entity_poly.entity_id
_entity_poly.type
_entity_poly.pdbx_seq_one_letter_code
_entity_poly.pdbx_strand_id
1 'polypeptide(L)'
;MKTIHLNSCESITKLPDLYCPNLEKLHLSDFKNLNKVHESFGFLEKLKEWNLYDCSQLQILPSTLMLKSLRFFRLPGCSRLEKFPDIHPEMKCLNHLSLNRCGFRELPSSLLYLTGLASLYLSDNSKLTNFLVGANKSQLREEEDIPSAKLRLASNSFNNFSWPTGFLCLTWLDLKGSPIIEVELDSWLQPDYFPVLTRLDLYNTGIVTIPESISRFTTLRQLFLTNCKKLREIPRLPQSIRTVDAMNCDWLDRQSSSRLLNQVSLSFSFSLKFKL
;
A
#
# COMPACT_ATOMS: atom_id res chain seq x y z
N MET A 1 -23.80 15.13 15.11
CA MET A 1 -22.53 15.76 14.63
C MET A 1 -22.02 14.99 13.43
N LYS A 2 -21.65 15.68 12.34
CA LYS A 2 -21.16 15.03 11.09
C LYS A 2 -19.67 15.19 10.89
N THR A 3 -19.07 16.22 11.45
CA THR A 3 -17.65 16.52 11.24
C THR A 3 -17.00 16.86 12.58
N ILE A 4 -15.84 16.26 12.81
CA ILE A 4 -14.91 16.62 13.87
C ILE A 4 -13.62 17.06 13.19
N HIS A 5 -13.16 18.28 13.50
CA HIS A 5 -11.92 18.83 13.00
C HIS A 5 -11.16 19.46 14.16
N LEU A 6 -10.09 18.80 14.59
CA LEU A 6 -9.27 19.23 15.71
C LEU A 6 -7.80 19.18 15.27
N ASN A 7 -7.03 20.20 15.64
CA ASN A 7 -5.62 20.31 15.32
C ASN A 7 -4.81 20.64 16.57
N SER A 8 -3.61 20.09 16.65
CA SER A 8 -2.56 20.47 17.61
C SER A 8 -3.00 20.40 19.09
N CYS A 9 -3.83 19.41 19.45
CA CYS A 9 -4.24 19.21 20.84
C CYS A 9 -3.20 18.36 21.60
N GLU A 10 -2.28 19.00 22.33
CA GLU A 10 -1.21 18.31 23.04
C GLU A 10 -1.66 17.57 24.30
N SER A 11 -2.78 17.95 24.92
CA SER A 11 -3.30 17.30 26.15
C SER A 11 -3.98 15.95 25.90
N ILE A 12 -4.36 15.65 24.66
CA ILE A 12 -5.09 14.43 24.32
C ILE A 12 -4.10 13.30 24.03
N THR A 13 -4.08 12.31 24.93
CA THR A 13 -3.24 11.10 24.79
C THR A 13 -4.00 9.91 24.22
N LYS A 14 -5.32 9.88 24.35
CA LYS A 14 -6.19 8.78 23.88
C LYS A 14 -7.48 9.35 23.33
N LEU A 15 -7.97 8.79 22.23
CA LEU A 15 -9.36 9.00 21.82
C LEU A 15 -10.22 7.95 22.52
N PRO A 16 -11.14 8.37 23.40
CA PRO A 16 -12.02 7.47 24.14
C PRO A 16 -13.10 6.88 23.23
N ASP A 17 -13.94 6.03 23.78
CA ASP A 17 -15.17 5.61 23.11
C ASP A 17 -16.00 6.82 22.69
N LEU A 18 -16.34 6.88 21.42
CA LEU A 18 -17.09 7.99 20.84
C LEU A 18 -18.36 7.46 20.17
N TYR A 19 -19.50 7.64 20.84
CA TYR A 19 -20.80 7.32 20.25
C TYR A 19 -21.23 8.42 19.26
N CYS A 20 -20.71 8.37 18.04
CA CYS A 20 -21.05 9.33 16.98
C CYS A 20 -21.49 8.61 15.69
N PRO A 21 -22.68 7.94 15.67
CA PRO A 21 -23.13 7.12 14.54
C PRO A 21 -23.34 7.88 13.23
N ASN A 22 -23.41 9.22 13.30
CA ASN A 22 -23.59 10.07 12.13
C ASN A 22 -22.31 10.81 11.70
N LEU A 23 -21.16 10.43 12.26
CA LEU A 23 -19.88 11.05 11.90
C LEU A 23 -19.51 10.68 10.46
N GLU A 24 -19.27 11.70 9.63
CA GLU A 24 -18.87 11.55 8.23
C GLU A 24 -17.39 11.89 8.00
N LYS A 25 -16.85 12.84 8.78
CA LYS A 25 -15.47 13.31 8.67
C LYS A 25 -14.81 13.45 10.03
N LEU A 26 -13.63 12.84 10.15
CA LEU A 26 -12.78 12.92 11.34
C LEU A 26 -11.38 13.36 10.90
N HIS A 27 -11.02 14.59 11.24
CA HIS A 27 -9.70 15.14 10.95
C HIS A 27 -9.03 15.52 12.26
N LEU A 28 -7.93 14.86 12.54
CA LEU A 28 -7.07 15.05 13.71
C LEU A 28 -5.65 15.21 13.20
N SER A 29 -5.13 16.42 13.26
CA SER A 29 -3.79 16.70 12.74
C SER A 29 -2.89 17.19 13.87
N ASP A 30 -1.62 16.78 13.82
CA ASP A 30 -0.57 17.23 14.73
C ASP A 30 -0.89 17.00 16.22
N PHE A 31 -1.50 15.84 16.52
CA PHE A 31 -1.73 15.38 17.89
C PHE A 31 -0.50 14.70 18.44
N LYS A 32 0.47 15.49 18.95
CA LYS A 32 1.81 15.02 19.34
C LYS A 32 1.83 13.98 20.44
N ASN A 33 0.79 13.92 21.29
CA ASN A 33 0.72 13.00 22.42
C ASN A 33 -0.33 11.90 22.27
N LEU A 34 -1.09 11.89 21.16
CA LEU A 34 -2.07 10.84 20.90
C LEU A 34 -1.38 9.51 20.66
N ASN A 35 -1.60 8.53 21.57
CA ASN A 35 -1.01 7.20 21.46
C ASN A 35 -2.01 6.09 21.09
N LYS A 36 -3.31 6.30 21.35
CA LYS A 36 -4.33 5.27 21.14
C LYS A 36 -5.64 5.85 20.63
N VAL A 37 -6.25 5.15 19.67
CA VAL A 37 -7.65 5.32 19.24
C VAL A 37 -8.46 4.13 19.72
N HIS A 38 -9.66 4.38 20.28
CA HIS A 38 -10.52 3.33 20.80
C HIS A 38 -11.09 2.43 19.68
N GLU A 39 -11.39 1.18 19.99
CA GLU A 39 -11.90 0.17 19.04
C GLU A 39 -13.20 0.61 18.33
N SER A 40 -14.07 1.39 19.02
CA SER A 40 -15.33 1.89 18.45
C SER A 40 -15.17 2.68 17.15
N PHE A 41 -14.02 3.32 16.93
CA PHE A 41 -13.74 4.05 15.69
C PHE A 41 -13.65 3.14 14.47
N GLY A 42 -13.34 1.86 14.65
CA GLY A 42 -13.31 0.87 13.57
C GLY A 42 -14.69 0.53 12.98
N PHE A 43 -15.77 0.97 13.63
CA PHE A 43 -17.15 0.62 13.28
C PHE A 43 -18.03 1.83 12.95
N LEU A 44 -17.46 3.00 12.69
CA LEU A 44 -18.20 4.22 12.30
C LEU A 44 -18.70 4.12 10.86
N GLU A 45 -19.82 3.46 10.64
CA GLU A 45 -20.31 3.07 9.30
C GLU A 45 -20.51 4.24 8.32
N LYS A 46 -20.81 5.45 8.80
CA LYS A 46 -20.99 6.64 7.97
C LYS A 46 -19.72 7.45 7.72
N LEU A 47 -18.60 7.04 8.32
CA LEU A 47 -17.33 7.75 8.19
C LEU A 47 -16.82 7.64 6.73
N LYS A 48 -16.62 8.79 6.08
CA LYS A 48 -16.14 8.92 4.70
C LYS A 48 -14.68 9.35 4.62
N GLU A 49 -14.25 10.17 5.57
CA GLU A 49 -12.91 10.73 5.63
C GLU A 49 -12.34 10.58 7.03
N TRP A 50 -11.19 9.90 7.13
CA TRP A 50 -10.43 9.79 8.38
C TRP A 50 -9.00 10.24 8.13
N ASN A 51 -8.60 11.32 8.81
CA ASN A 51 -7.27 11.89 8.70
C ASN A 51 -6.62 12.00 10.09
N LEU A 52 -5.43 11.42 10.23
CA LEU A 52 -4.58 11.41 11.43
C LEU A 52 -3.17 11.91 11.07
N TYR A 53 -3.10 13.06 10.39
CA TYR A 53 -1.85 13.62 9.89
C TYR A 53 -0.90 13.98 11.05
N ASP A 54 0.38 13.54 10.96
CA ASP A 54 1.47 13.81 11.92
C ASP A 54 1.12 13.50 13.40
N CYS A 55 0.28 12.49 13.65
CA CYS A 55 0.08 11.94 15.00
C CYS A 55 1.27 11.01 15.35
N SER A 56 2.45 11.59 15.56
CA SER A 56 3.74 10.87 15.63
C SER A 56 3.87 9.88 16.79
N GLN A 57 3.10 10.05 17.87
CA GLN A 57 3.09 9.15 19.02
C GLN A 57 2.02 8.05 18.92
N LEU A 58 1.20 8.05 17.86
CA LEU A 58 0.15 7.06 17.68
C LEU A 58 0.75 5.65 17.50
N GLN A 59 0.34 4.73 18.38
CA GLN A 59 0.81 3.34 18.40
C GLN A 59 -0.33 2.34 18.13
N ILE A 60 -1.55 2.68 18.56
CA ILE A 60 -2.67 1.75 18.57
C ILE A 60 -3.85 2.37 17.83
N LEU A 61 -4.24 1.72 16.74
CA LEU A 61 -5.53 1.89 16.05
C LEU A 61 -6.48 0.76 16.47
N PRO A 62 -7.77 0.84 16.11
CA PRO A 62 -8.67 -0.32 16.21
C PRO A 62 -8.05 -1.55 15.58
N SER A 63 -8.24 -2.72 16.18
CA SER A 63 -7.67 -3.98 15.67
C SER A 63 -8.23 -4.38 14.30
N THR A 64 -9.51 -4.05 14.06
CA THR A 64 -10.22 -4.32 12.80
C THR A 64 -10.97 -3.08 12.35
N LEU A 65 -10.95 -2.83 11.05
CA LEU A 65 -11.74 -1.76 10.42
C LEU A 65 -12.89 -2.36 9.60
N MET A 66 -14.12 -1.90 9.92
CA MET A 66 -15.36 -2.22 9.19
C MET A 66 -16.08 -0.92 8.79
N LEU A 67 -15.37 0.00 8.16
CA LEU A 67 -15.81 1.35 7.81
C LEU A 67 -16.37 1.36 6.38
N LYS A 68 -17.60 0.88 6.20
CA LYS A 68 -18.23 0.62 4.90
C LYS A 68 -18.29 1.83 3.96
N SER A 69 -18.41 3.03 4.52
CA SER A 69 -18.49 4.29 3.73
C SER A 69 -17.17 5.01 3.54
N LEU A 70 -16.06 4.51 4.17
CA LEU A 70 -14.79 5.20 4.16
C LEU A 70 -14.21 5.28 2.74
N ARG A 71 -13.88 6.51 2.29
CA ARG A 71 -13.28 6.78 0.98
C ARG A 71 -11.85 7.24 1.06
N PHE A 72 -11.51 8.00 2.11
CA PHE A 72 -10.18 8.57 2.31
C PHE A 72 -9.69 8.23 3.71
N PHE A 73 -8.60 7.47 3.79
CA PHE A 73 -7.91 7.17 5.04
C PHE A 73 -6.47 7.63 4.95
N ARG A 74 -6.06 8.55 5.84
CA ARG A 74 -4.72 9.16 5.80
C ARG A 74 -4.10 9.15 7.18
N LEU A 75 -2.91 8.55 7.26
CA LEU A 75 -2.09 8.42 8.47
C LEU A 75 -0.64 8.91 8.26
N PRO A 76 -0.35 9.90 7.37
CA PRO A 76 1.03 10.24 7.09
C PRO A 76 1.70 10.81 8.35
N GLY A 77 2.93 10.36 8.64
CA GLY A 77 3.69 10.82 9.80
C GLY A 77 3.38 10.11 11.12
N CYS A 78 2.54 9.07 11.13
CA CYS A 78 2.31 8.25 12.33
C CYS A 78 3.49 7.28 12.55
N SER A 79 4.67 7.81 12.86
CA SER A 79 5.95 7.07 12.84
C SER A 79 6.10 5.97 13.90
N ARG A 80 5.28 5.98 14.95
CA ARG A 80 5.23 4.92 15.97
C ARG A 80 4.15 3.88 15.74
N LEU A 81 3.35 4.01 14.68
CA LEU A 81 2.31 3.04 14.35
C LEU A 81 2.94 1.84 13.63
N GLU A 82 3.14 0.73 14.37
CA GLU A 82 3.86 -0.46 13.88
C GLU A 82 2.93 -1.52 13.27
N LYS A 83 1.64 -1.50 13.62
CA LYS A 83 0.65 -2.43 13.08
C LYS A 83 -0.48 -1.70 12.38
N PHE A 84 -0.79 -2.13 11.17
CA PHE A 84 -1.99 -1.70 10.46
C PHE A 84 -3.16 -2.63 10.82
N PRO A 85 -4.37 -2.09 11.00
CA PRO A 85 -5.56 -2.88 11.31
C PRO A 85 -5.90 -3.92 10.26
N ASP A 86 -6.56 -5.00 10.66
CA ASP A 86 -7.20 -5.90 9.72
C ASP A 86 -8.38 -5.23 9.03
N ILE A 87 -8.50 -5.49 7.74
CA ILE A 87 -9.54 -4.90 6.89
C ILE A 87 -10.70 -5.87 6.72
N HIS A 88 -11.91 -5.44 7.08
CA HIS A 88 -13.10 -6.24 6.84
C HIS A 88 -13.46 -6.23 5.34
N PRO A 89 -13.91 -7.37 4.76
CA PRO A 89 -14.22 -7.48 3.33
C PRO A 89 -15.28 -6.52 2.79
N GLU A 90 -16.12 -5.95 3.67
CA GLU A 90 -17.13 -4.94 3.29
C GLU A 90 -16.56 -3.54 3.05
N MET A 91 -15.30 -3.28 3.34
CA MET A 91 -14.64 -1.99 3.10
C MET A 91 -14.29 -1.76 1.62
N LYS A 92 -15.28 -1.80 0.75
CA LYS A 92 -15.11 -1.68 -0.71
C LYS A 92 -15.06 -0.24 -1.24
N CYS A 93 -15.43 0.74 -0.40
CA CYS A 93 -15.53 2.15 -0.79
C CYS A 93 -14.20 2.90 -0.65
N LEU A 94 -13.20 2.33 0.03
CA LEU A 94 -11.93 3.02 0.24
C LEU A 94 -11.21 3.20 -1.09
N ASN A 95 -11.05 4.47 -1.48
CA ASN A 95 -10.44 4.87 -2.75
C ASN A 95 -8.99 5.33 -2.59
N HIS A 96 -8.67 5.94 -1.45
CA HIS A 96 -7.37 6.55 -1.20
C HIS A 96 -6.86 6.17 0.18
N LEU A 97 -5.71 5.49 0.23
CA LEU A 97 -5.02 5.11 1.47
C LEU A 97 -3.62 5.72 1.47
N SER A 98 -3.34 6.57 2.47
CA SER A 98 -2.01 7.16 2.65
C SER A 98 -1.42 6.78 3.99
N LEU A 99 -0.31 6.05 3.95
CA LEU A 99 0.44 5.48 5.07
C LEU A 99 1.92 5.93 5.05
N ASN A 100 2.19 7.12 4.50
CA ASN A 100 3.56 7.61 4.34
C ASN A 100 4.21 7.90 5.69
N ARG A 101 5.50 7.60 5.83
CA ARG A 101 6.30 7.88 7.05
C ARG A 101 5.69 7.26 8.31
N CYS A 102 5.12 6.05 8.20
CA CYS A 102 4.63 5.26 9.32
C CYS A 102 5.70 4.28 9.82
N GLY A 103 5.43 3.66 10.98
CA GLY A 103 6.35 2.70 11.61
C GLY A 103 6.14 1.25 11.20
N PHE A 104 5.30 0.96 10.22
CA PHE A 104 4.95 -0.42 9.81
C PHE A 104 6.19 -1.22 9.37
N ARG A 105 6.28 -2.46 9.85
CA ARG A 105 7.24 -3.46 9.35
C ARG A 105 6.62 -4.32 8.27
N GLU A 106 5.31 -4.54 8.39
CA GLU A 106 4.52 -5.38 7.50
C GLU A 106 3.11 -4.83 7.36
N LEU A 107 2.45 -5.17 6.28
CA LEU A 107 1.04 -4.86 6.04
C LEU A 107 0.26 -6.16 5.87
N PRO A 108 -0.95 -6.26 6.45
CA PRO A 108 -1.73 -7.50 6.43
C PRO A 108 -2.25 -7.82 5.03
N SER A 109 -2.37 -9.09 4.69
CA SER A 109 -2.98 -9.55 3.44
C SER A 109 -4.44 -9.13 3.29
N SER A 110 -5.13 -8.83 4.41
CA SER A 110 -6.49 -8.29 4.39
C SER A 110 -6.62 -6.94 3.65
N LEU A 111 -5.52 -6.22 3.38
CA LEU A 111 -5.51 -5.08 2.47
C LEU A 111 -6.04 -5.41 1.06
N LEU A 112 -5.91 -6.66 0.61
CA LEU A 112 -6.43 -7.11 -0.68
C LEU A 112 -7.96 -7.08 -0.76
N TYR A 113 -8.68 -6.97 0.37
CA TYR A 113 -10.12 -6.74 0.38
C TYR A 113 -10.52 -5.32 -0.07
N LEU A 114 -9.56 -4.39 -0.13
CA LEU A 114 -9.80 -3.02 -0.60
C LEU A 114 -9.91 -2.96 -2.13
N THR A 115 -10.86 -3.68 -2.70
CA THR A 115 -11.03 -3.80 -4.16
C THR A 115 -11.36 -2.49 -4.86
N GLY A 116 -11.88 -1.48 -4.13
CA GLY A 116 -12.14 -0.11 -4.63
C GLY A 116 -10.95 0.84 -4.52
N LEU A 117 -9.80 0.39 -4.00
CA LEU A 117 -8.64 1.26 -3.77
C LEU A 117 -8.00 1.69 -5.09
N ALA A 118 -7.98 2.99 -5.37
CA ALA A 118 -7.37 3.56 -6.57
C ALA A 118 -5.95 4.07 -6.34
N SER A 119 -5.62 4.50 -5.11
CA SER A 119 -4.31 5.04 -4.78
C SER A 119 -3.82 4.55 -3.42
N LEU A 120 -2.61 3.97 -3.40
CA LEU A 120 -1.92 3.51 -2.20
C LEU A 120 -0.57 4.22 -2.09
N TYR A 121 -0.37 4.95 -0.99
CA TYR A 121 0.86 5.69 -0.71
C TYR A 121 1.56 5.10 0.51
N LEU A 122 2.77 4.60 0.31
CA LEU A 122 3.63 3.97 1.30
C LEU A 122 5.03 4.61 1.35
N SER A 123 5.14 5.88 0.93
CA SER A 123 6.43 6.58 0.83
C SER A 123 7.13 6.67 2.19
N ASP A 124 8.45 6.56 2.17
CA ASP A 124 9.36 6.79 3.30
C ASP A 124 9.05 5.92 4.55
N ASN A 125 8.48 4.73 4.35
CA ASN A 125 8.29 3.75 5.42
C ASN A 125 9.59 2.96 5.64
N SER A 126 10.52 3.52 6.38
CA SER A 126 11.89 2.99 6.55
C SER A 126 11.97 1.60 7.20
N LYS A 127 10.90 1.16 7.86
CA LYS A 127 10.83 -0.16 8.52
C LYS A 127 10.05 -1.19 7.71
N LEU A 128 9.36 -0.80 6.63
CA LEU A 128 8.52 -1.69 5.84
C LEU A 128 9.39 -2.65 5.02
N THR A 129 9.49 -3.88 5.48
CA THR A 129 10.25 -4.95 4.83
C THR A 129 9.36 -6.00 4.19
N ASN A 130 8.12 -6.16 4.67
CA ASN A 130 7.20 -7.16 4.17
C ASN A 130 5.89 -6.49 3.72
N PHE A 131 5.51 -6.74 2.47
CA PHE A 131 4.27 -6.26 1.90
C PHE A 131 3.32 -7.43 1.64
N LEU A 132 2.08 -7.35 2.16
CA LEU A 132 1.05 -8.38 2.02
C LEU A 132 1.44 -9.75 2.61
N VAL A 133 1.83 -9.77 3.88
CA VAL A 133 2.16 -11.02 4.60
C VAL A 133 0.98 -12.00 4.53
N GLY A 134 1.27 -13.24 4.10
CA GLY A 134 0.28 -14.30 3.97
C GLY A 134 -0.47 -14.35 2.63
N ALA A 135 -0.14 -13.48 1.66
CA ALA A 135 -0.78 -13.49 0.34
C ALA A 135 -0.23 -14.56 -0.62
N ASN A 136 0.86 -15.24 -0.28
CA ASN A 136 1.49 -16.24 -1.16
C ASN A 136 0.64 -17.50 -1.29
N LYS A 137 0.15 -17.77 -2.50
CA LYS A 137 -0.60 -19.01 -2.86
C LYS A 137 0.16 -20.32 -2.56
N SER A 138 1.48 -20.29 -2.46
CA SER A 138 2.29 -21.47 -2.15
C SER A 138 2.17 -21.94 -0.69
N GLN A 139 1.93 -21.04 0.25
CA GLN A 139 1.71 -21.40 1.66
C GLN A 139 0.30 -21.97 1.92
N LEU A 140 -0.66 -21.71 1.03
CA LEU A 140 -2.03 -22.20 1.15
C LEU A 140 -2.17 -23.70 0.76
N ARG A 141 -1.14 -24.32 0.15
CA ARG A 141 -1.15 -25.76 -0.21
C ARG A 141 -0.55 -26.66 0.86
N GLU A 142 0.18 -26.11 1.85
CA GLU A 142 0.83 -26.90 2.90
C GLU A 142 0.01 -27.02 4.19
N GLU A 143 -1.13 -26.32 4.32
CA GLU A 143 -2.03 -26.45 5.48
C GLU A 143 -3.14 -27.51 5.33
N GLU A 144 -3.13 -28.32 4.27
CA GLU A 144 -4.10 -29.43 4.09
C GLU A 144 -3.89 -30.59 5.09
N ASP A 145 -2.82 -30.61 5.88
CA ASP A 145 -2.50 -31.68 6.85
C ASP A 145 -2.79 -31.33 8.33
N ILE A 146 -3.57 -30.29 8.63
CA ILE A 146 -3.98 -30.01 10.01
C ILE A 146 -5.22 -30.84 10.37
N PRO A 147 -5.17 -31.70 11.42
CA PRO A 147 -6.30 -32.53 11.81
C PRO A 147 -7.56 -31.70 12.08
N SER A 148 -8.65 -32.08 11.44
CA SER A 148 -9.97 -31.40 11.36
C SER A 148 -10.65 -31.01 12.68
N ALA A 149 -10.05 -31.26 13.83
CA ALA A 149 -10.66 -31.04 15.14
C ALA A 149 -10.42 -29.64 15.73
N LYS A 150 -9.38 -28.87 15.28
CA LYS A 150 -9.08 -27.53 15.81
C LYS A 150 -9.67 -26.39 14.96
N LEU A 151 -10.11 -26.65 13.74
CA LEU A 151 -10.70 -25.66 12.83
C LEU A 151 -12.18 -25.33 13.14
N ARG A 152 -12.85 -26.12 13.99
CA ARG A 152 -14.30 -25.98 14.23
C ARG A 152 -14.73 -24.83 15.14
N LEU A 153 -13.82 -24.13 15.82
CA LEU A 153 -14.18 -23.04 16.74
C LEU A 153 -13.96 -21.62 16.16
N ALA A 154 -13.27 -21.49 15.02
CA ALA A 154 -13.08 -20.19 14.34
C ALA A 154 -13.88 -20.05 13.03
N SER A 155 -14.57 -21.11 12.58
CA SER A 155 -15.06 -21.22 11.20
C SER A 155 -16.54 -20.87 10.97
N ASN A 156 -17.27 -20.37 11.96
CA ASN A 156 -18.72 -20.20 11.82
C ASN A 156 -19.19 -18.86 11.22
N SER A 157 -18.30 -18.00 10.73
CA SER A 157 -18.72 -16.71 10.14
C SER A 157 -18.12 -16.35 8.77
N PHE A 158 -17.12 -17.08 8.24
CA PHE A 158 -16.38 -16.64 7.04
C PHE A 158 -16.39 -17.61 5.85
N ASN A 159 -17.17 -18.69 5.86
CA ASN A 159 -17.09 -19.80 4.89
C ASN A 159 -17.59 -19.50 3.45
N ASN A 160 -17.94 -18.23 3.10
CA ASN A 160 -18.40 -17.88 1.73
C ASN A 160 -17.59 -16.77 1.06
N PHE A 161 -16.45 -16.37 1.58
CA PHE A 161 -15.61 -15.35 0.93
C PHE A 161 -14.52 -16.03 0.11
N SER A 162 -14.60 -15.91 -1.22
CA SER A 162 -13.45 -16.19 -2.06
C SER A 162 -12.33 -15.22 -1.67
N TRP A 163 -11.09 -15.70 -1.61
CA TRP A 163 -9.93 -14.89 -1.29
C TRP A 163 -9.83 -13.69 -2.25
N PRO A 164 -9.44 -12.52 -1.75
CA PRO A 164 -9.34 -11.32 -2.58
C PRO A 164 -8.35 -11.55 -3.71
N THR A 165 -8.77 -11.21 -4.92
CA THR A 165 -7.99 -11.41 -6.14
C THR A 165 -6.92 -10.33 -6.38
N GLY A 166 -6.81 -9.33 -5.49
CA GLY A 166 -5.85 -8.24 -5.59
C GLY A 166 -6.48 -6.85 -5.54
N PHE A 167 -5.68 -5.85 -5.82
CA PHE A 167 -6.12 -4.45 -5.88
C PHE A 167 -6.74 -4.13 -7.26
N LEU A 168 -8.00 -4.51 -7.44
CA LEU A 168 -8.67 -4.47 -8.76
C LEU A 168 -8.79 -3.09 -9.39
N CYS A 169 -8.80 -2.04 -8.57
CA CYS A 169 -8.95 -0.64 -9.01
C CYS A 169 -7.67 0.19 -8.82
N LEU A 170 -6.57 -0.40 -8.34
CA LEU A 170 -5.37 0.37 -8.02
C LEU A 170 -4.67 0.86 -9.28
N THR A 171 -4.69 2.17 -9.47
CA THR A 171 -4.02 2.83 -10.59
C THR A 171 -2.68 3.44 -10.20
N TRP A 172 -2.49 3.76 -8.94
CA TRP A 172 -1.27 4.39 -8.43
C TRP A 172 -0.75 3.70 -7.17
N LEU A 173 0.47 3.15 -7.27
CA LEU A 173 1.23 2.60 -6.15
C LEU A 173 2.51 3.42 -5.93
N ASP A 174 2.63 4.01 -4.75
CA ASP A 174 3.79 4.82 -4.35
C ASP A 174 4.55 4.12 -3.21
N LEU A 175 5.76 3.68 -3.50
CA LEU A 175 6.68 2.99 -2.58
C LEU A 175 8.00 3.78 -2.40
N LYS A 176 7.99 5.05 -2.73
CA LYS A 176 9.14 5.93 -2.67
C LYS A 176 9.85 5.86 -1.32
N GLY A 177 11.19 5.75 -1.34
CA GLY A 177 12.01 5.72 -0.12
C GLY A 177 11.79 4.51 0.79
N SER A 178 10.99 3.52 0.40
CA SER A 178 10.77 2.31 1.18
C SER A 178 11.90 1.29 0.96
N PRO A 179 12.33 0.53 1.99
CA PRO A 179 13.42 -0.46 1.88
C PRO A 179 12.91 -1.76 1.24
N ILE A 180 12.59 -1.70 -0.05
CA ILE A 180 12.15 -2.87 -0.83
C ILE A 180 13.36 -3.67 -1.26
N ILE A 181 13.34 -4.97 -0.99
CA ILE A 181 14.34 -5.92 -1.48
C ILE A 181 13.80 -6.70 -2.69
N GLU A 182 14.70 -7.12 -3.57
CA GLU A 182 14.38 -7.76 -4.85
C GLU A 182 13.42 -8.96 -4.73
N VAL A 183 13.73 -9.88 -3.79
CA VAL A 183 12.92 -11.10 -3.57
C VAL A 183 11.48 -10.79 -3.19
N GLU A 184 11.26 -9.74 -2.41
CA GLU A 184 9.91 -9.34 -2.00
C GLU A 184 9.15 -8.72 -3.16
N LEU A 185 9.81 -7.90 -3.98
CA LEU A 185 9.16 -7.27 -5.13
C LEU A 185 8.63 -8.32 -6.11
N ASP A 186 9.40 -9.37 -6.40
CA ASP A 186 8.98 -10.48 -7.26
C ASP A 186 7.76 -11.24 -6.72
N SER A 187 7.67 -11.39 -5.40
CA SER A 187 6.60 -12.18 -4.78
C SER A 187 5.22 -11.54 -4.90
N TRP A 188 5.12 -10.22 -4.86
CA TRP A 188 3.84 -9.52 -4.81
C TRP A 188 3.58 -8.56 -5.99
N LEU A 189 4.61 -8.10 -6.73
CA LEU A 189 4.41 -7.26 -7.91
C LEU A 189 4.04 -8.12 -9.13
N GLN A 190 2.82 -8.65 -9.11
CA GLN A 190 2.28 -9.50 -10.15
C GLN A 190 1.09 -8.81 -10.84
N PRO A 191 0.94 -8.94 -12.18
CA PRO A 191 -0.18 -8.33 -12.91
C PRO A 191 -1.55 -8.72 -12.38
N ASP A 192 -1.69 -9.94 -11.87
CA ASP A 192 -2.95 -10.45 -11.31
C ASP A 192 -3.39 -9.71 -10.04
N TYR A 193 -2.43 -9.18 -9.27
CA TYR A 193 -2.75 -8.35 -8.09
C TYR A 193 -3.06 -6.89 -8.46
N PHE A 194 -2.57 -6.41 -9.62
CA PHE A 194 -2.65 -5.02 -10.03
C PHE A 194 -3.09 -4.88 -11.51
N PRO A 195 -4.29 -5.36 -11.88
CA PRO A 195 -4.69 -5.47 -13.28
C PRO A 195 -4.83 -4.13 -14.01
N VAL A 196 -5.03 -3.03 -13.28
CA VAL A 196 -5.23 -1.68 -13.83
C VAL A 196 -4.15 -0.68 -13.40
N LEU A 197 -3.01 -1.15 -12.89
CA LEU A 197 -1.93 -0.27 -12.43
C LEU A 197 -1.38 0.56 -13.59
N THR A 198 -1.43 1.88 -13.45
CA THR A 198 -0.93 2.83 -14.46
C THR A 198 0.36 3.53 -14.04
N ARG A 199 0.57 3.68 -12.73
CA ARG A 199 1.72 4.38 -12.16
C ARG A 199 2.34 3.61 -11.01
N LEU A 200 3.64 3.33 -11.14
CA LEU A 200 4.49 2.73 -10.11
C LEU A 200 5.64 3.68 -9.77
N ASP A 201 5.73 4.08 -8.50
CA ASP A 201 6.80 4.95 -8.02
C ASP A 201 7.70 4.20 -7.04
N LEU A 202 8.93 3.97 -7.46
CA LEU A 202 10.01 3.31 -6.72
C LEU A 202 11.18 4.27 -6.47
N TYR A 203 10.95 5.59 -6.53
CA TYR A 203 11.97 6.61 -6.31
C TYR A 203 12.74 6.35 -5.02
N ASN A 204 14.08 6.42 -5.11
CA ASN A 204 14.98 6.30 -3.95
C ASN A 204 14.76 5.01 -3.13
N THR A 205 14.46 3.90 -3.78
CA THR A 205 14.39 2.56 -3.16
C THR A 205 15.71 1.82 -3.29
N GLY A 206 15.88 0.78 -2.47
CA GLY A 206 17.07 -0.07 -2.47
C GLY A 206 17.04 -1.22 -3.49
N ILE A 207 16.13 -1.19 -4.48
CA ILE A 207 16.00 -2.26 -5.48
C ILE A 207 17.28 -2.45 -6.28
N VAL A 208 17.58 -3.72 -6.59
CA VAL A 208 18.73 -4.12 -7.41
C VAL A 208 18.30 -4.42 -8.84
N THR A 209 17.18 -5.08 -9.01
CA THR A 209 16.57 -5.36 -10.32
C THR A 209 15.06 -5.12 -10.27
N ILE A 210 14.44 -4.93 -11.42
CA ILE A 210 12.99 -4.93 -11.59
C ILE A 210 12.59 -6.35 -12.02
N PRO A 211 11.50 -6.93 -11.44
CA PRO A 211 11.08 -8.28 -11.81
C PRO A 211 10.64 -8.39 -13.26
N GLU A 212 10.93 -9.52 -13.90
CA GLU A 212 10.53 -9.81 -15.30
C GLU A 212 9.00 -9.76 -15.48
N SER A 213 8.23 -10.02 -14.42
CA SER A 213 6.77 -9.90 -14.42
C SER A 213 6.27 -8.52 -14.83
N ILE A 214 7.10 -7.46 -14.70
CA ILE A 214 6.75 -6.08 -15.13
C ILE A 214 6.33 -6.03 -16.60
N SER A 215 6.92 -6.85 -17.46
CA SER A 215 6.63 -6.89 -18.90
C SER A 215 5.18 -7.28 -19.22
N ARG A 216 4.49 -7.96 -18.29
CA ARG A 216 3.12 -8.44 -18.42
C ARG A 216 2.05 -7.43 -17.99
N PHE A 217 2.45 -6.27 -17.43
CA PHE A 217 1.51 -5.23 -17.02
C PHE A 217 0.97 -4.49 -18.25
N THR A 218 -0.27 -4.74 -18.62
CA THR A 218 -0.88 -4.19 -19.84
C THR A 218 -1.30 -2.72 -19.74
N THR A 219 -1.41 -2.20 -18.53
CA THR A 219 -1.90 -0.83 -18.25
C THR A 219 -0.84 0.12 -17.70
N LEU A 220 0.35 -0.38 -17.33
CA LEU A 220 1.41 0.43 -16.72
C LEU A 220 1.96 1.46 -17.73
N ARG A 221 1.82 2.74 -17.39
CA ARG A 221 2.23 3.87 -18.24
C ARG A 221 3.42 4.65 -17.71
N GLN A 222 3.58 4.69 -16.39
CA GLN A 222 4.60 5.50 -15.73
C GLN A 222 5.38 4.67 -14.70
N LEU A 223 6.70 4.67 -14.83
CA LEU A 223 7.62 3.99 -13.92
C LEU A 223 8.70 4.99 -13.48
N PHE A 224 8.76 5.24 -12.17
CA PHE A 224 9.73 6.16 -11.57
C PHE A 224 10.76 5.39 -10.75
N LEU A 225 12.01 5.48 -11.16
CA LEU A 225 13.18 4.78 -10.60
C LEU A 225 14.30 5.74 -10.17
N THR A 226 14.04 7.04 -10.26
CA THR A 226 15.06 8.06 -9.95
C THR A 226 15.68 7.82 -8.57
N ASN A 227 16.99 7.96 -8.45
CA ASN A 227 17.79 7.71 -7.25
C ASN A 227 17.81 6.23 -6.76
N CYS A 228 17.43 5.25 -7.56
CA CYS A 228 17.64 3.84 -7.23
C CYS A 228 19.11 3.49 -7.38
N LYS A 229 19.94 3.87 -6.38
CA LYS A 229 21.41 3.79 -6.44
C LYS A 229 21.96 2.37 -6.65
N LYS A 230 21.21 1.34 -6.25
CA LYS A 230 21.62 -0.07 -6.38
C LYS A 230 21.06 -0.76 -7.62
N LEU A 231 20.19 -0.09 -8.39
CA LEU A 231 19.56 -0.66 -9.57
C LEU A 231 20.59 -0.96 -10.64
N ARG A 232 20.71 -2.22 -11.03
CA ARG A 232 21.64 -2.74 -12.02
C ARG A 232 20.97 -3.04 -13.34
N GLU A 233 19.76 -3.60 -13.29
CA GLU A 233 19.07 -4.12 -14.45
C GLU A 233 17.61 -3.71 -14.51
N ILE A 234 17.17 -3.34 -15.71
CA ILE A 234 15.77 -3.12 -16.05
C ILE A 234 15.42 -4.11 -17.17
N PRO A 235 14.46 -5.03 -16.94
CA PRO A 235 14.03 -5.99 -17.93
C PRO A 235 13.27 -5.32 -19.07
N ARG A 236 12.74 -6.11 -19.99
CA ARG A 236 11.81 -5.60 -21.01
C ARG A 236 10.58 -5.01 -20.35
N LEU A 237 10.27 -3.75 -20.63
CA LEU A 237 9.09 -3.07 -20.11
C LEU A 237 7.85 -3.36 -20.97
N PRO A 238 6.62 -3.20 -20.42
CA PRO A 238 5.39 -3.43 -21.17
C PRO A 238 5.24 -2.41 -22.32
N GLN A 239 4.49 -2.79 -23.35
CA GLN A 239 4.22 -1.88 -24.50
C GLN A 239 3.36 -0.67 -24.11
N SER A 240 2.63 -0.76 -22.99
CA SER A 240 1.80 0.34 -22.45
C SER A 240 2.62 1.48 -21.86
N ILE A 241 3.91 1.26 -21.56
CA ILE A 241 4.76 2.27 -20.89
C ILE A 241 4.89 3.54 -21.74
N ARG A 242 4.82 4.72 -21.10
CA ARG A 242 4.94 6.04 -21.73
C ARG A 242 6.03 6.90 -21.11
N THR A 243 6.29 6.68 -19.83
CA THR A 243 7.30 7.45 -19.09
C THR A 243 8.12 6.50 -18.25
N VAL A 244 9.44 6.58 -18.40
CA VAL A 244 10.40 5.99 -17.47
C VAL A 244 11.33 7.09 -17.00
N ASP A 245 11.48 7.24 -15.69
CA ASP A 245 12.43 8.15 -15.08
C ASP A 245 13.42 7.34 -14.25
N ALA A 246 14.64 7.19 -14.74
CA ALA A 246 15.74 6.47 -14.11
C ALA A 246 16.97 7.37 -13.90
N MET A 247 16.73 8.64 -13.56
CA MET A 247 17.81 9.57 -13.24
C MET A 247 18.58 9.10 -11.99
N ASN A 248 19.90 9.29 -12.01
CA ASN A 248 20.78 8.94 -10.88
C ASN A 248 20.74 7.46 -10.46
N CYS A 249 20.50 6.54 -11.39
CA CYS A 249 20.70 5.09 -11.22
C CYS A 249 22.14 4.75 -11.64
N ASP A 250 23.09 5.00 -10.75
CA ASP A 250 24.52 5.03 -11.10
C ASP A 250 25.09 3.65 -11.49
N TRP A 251 24.41 2.56 -11.13
CA TRP A 251 24.86 1.18 -11.42
C TRP A 251 24.09 0.50 -12.56
N LEU A 252 23.20 1.24 -13.22
CA LEU A 252 22.42 0.70 -14.33
C LEU A 252 23.34 0.27 -15.47
N ASP A 253 23.22 -0.99 -15.90
CA ASP A 253 24.07 -1.55 -16.95
C ASP A 253 23.77 -0.94 -18.33
N ARG A 254 24.77 -1.03 -19.22
CA ARG A 254 24.67 -0.49 -20.60
C ARG A 254 23.62 -1.23 -21.43
N GLN A 255 23.39 -2.52 -21.16
CA GLN A 255 22.43 -3.32 -21.91
C GLN A 255 21.00 -2.88 -21.59
N SER A 256 20.69 -2.64 -20.32
CA SER A 256 19.41 -2.06 -19.89
C SER A 256 19.17 -0.69 -20.50
N SER A 257 20.20 0.18 -20.49
CA SER A 257 20.13 1.51 -21.12
C SER A 257 19.86 1.42 -22.62
N SER A 258 20.57 0.53 -23.34
CA SER A 258 20.36 0.30 -24.77
C SER A 258 18.98 -0.29 -25.07
N ARG A 259 18.51 -1.21 -24.23
CA ARG A 259 17.18 -1.84 -24.34
C ARG A 259 16.06 -0.79 -24.20
N LEU A 260 16.19 0.11 -23.21
CA LEU A 260 15.27 1.23 -23.00
C LEU A 260 15.25 2.18 -24.21
N LEU A 261 16.42 2.56 -24.73
CA LEU A 261 16.53 3.42 -25.92
C LEU A 261 15.86 2.79 -27.15
N ASN A 262 16.09 1.51 -27.41
CA ASN A 262 15.46 0.80 -28.52
C ASN A 262 13.93 0.71 -28.36
N GLN A 263 13.43 0.56 -27.13
CA GLN A 263 12.00 0.54 -26.86
C GLN A 263 11.34 1.92 -27.10
N VAL A 264 12.07 3.01 -26.78
CA VAL A 264 11.65 4.40 -27.03
C VAL A 264 11.52 4.72 -28.51
N SER A 265 12.47 4.26 -29.31
CA SER A 265 12.50 4.55 -30.79
C SER A 265 11.28 3.98 -31.53
N LEU A 266 10.57 3.01 -30.94
CA LEU A 266 9.39 2.37 -31.51
C LEU A 266 8.05 3.01 -31.10
N SER A 267 8.05 4.03 -30.20
CA SER A 267 6.81 4.62 -29.69
C SER A 267 6.78 6.15 -29.79
N PHE A 268 5.77 6.71 -30.45
CA PHE A 268 5.61 8.16 -30.75
C PHE A 268 5.43 9.08 -29.51
N SER A 269 5.30 8.58 -28.28
CA SER A 269 4.99 9.38 -27.08
C SER A 269 5.68 8.86 -25.82
N PHE A 270 6.97 8.56 -25.91
CA PHE A 270 7.75 8.07 -24.76
C PHE A 270 8.60 9.20 -24.18
N SER A 271 8.62 9.35 -22.87
CA SER A 271 9.54 10.23 -22.16
C SER A 271 10.52 9.39 -21.33
N LEU A 272 11.80 9.51 -21.64
CA LEU A 272 12.88 8.80 -20.96
C LEU A 272 13.82 9.82 -20.33
N LYS A 273 14.08 9.66 -19.04
CA LYS A 273 15.05 10.43 -18.29
C LYS A 273 16.04 9.49 -17.63
N PHE A 274 17.28 9.49 -18.08
CA PHE A 274 18.39 8.84 -17.42
C PHE A 274 19.70 9.50 -17.80
N LYS A 275 20.73 9.25 -17.03
CA LYS A 275 22.09 9.73 -17.32
C LYS A 275 22.84 8.60 -18.04
N LEU A 276 23.37 8.89 -19.24
CA LEU A 276 24.27 8.02 -19.98
C LEU A 276 25.64 7.98 -19.33
#